data_0ae58e22010a4db627ccc6a8aafdb5a7
#
_entry.id   0ae58e22010a4db627ccc6a8aafdb5a7
#
_cell.length_a   1.000
_cell.length_b   1.000
_cell.length_c   1.000
_cell.angle_alpha   90.00
_cell.angle_beta   90.00
_cell.angle_gamma   90.00
#
_symmetry.space_group_name_H-M   'P 1'
#
loop_
_entity.id
_entity.type
_entity.pdbx_description
1 polymer ?
#
loop_
_entity_poly.entity_id
_entity_poly.type
_entity_poly.pdbx_seq_one_letter_code
_entity_poly.pdbx_strand_id
1 'polypeptide(L)'
;MLVLGLETSCDETGVALYDSEKGLLADALFSQIDLHRVYGGVVPELASRDHVKRMLPLIRQVLADSGRTAEDIDAIAYTAGPGLVGALLVGASCAQAMAFAWGIPAVGVHHMEGHLLAPMLEEQPPQFPFVALLVSGGHTQLVRVDGIGQYQVLGESVDDAAGEAFDKTAKLLGLAYPGGPEIARLAESGTAGRFVFPRPMTDRPGLDFSFSGLKTFALNTWQRCVAEGDDSEQTRCDIALAFQTAVVETLTIKCKRALKQTHLKSLVIAGGVSANQALRQHLEKMLGEMKGQVFYARPRFCTDNGAMIAYAGCQRLVAGQQDGPSIGVQARWPMESLPAI
;
A
#
# COMPACT_ATOMS: atom_id res chain seq x y z
N MET A 1 -4.19 -2.13 -26.33
CA MET A 1 -2.80 -2.28 -25.87
C MET A 1 -2.79 -3.26 -24.72
N LEU A 2 -2.00 -4.32 -24.83
CA LEU A 2 -1.84 -5.35 -23.79
C LEU A 2 -0.53 -5.15 -23.03
N VAL A 3 -0.61 -4.86 -21.72
CA VAL A 3 0.54 -4.51 -20.88
C VAL A 3 0.78 -5.60 -19.84
N LEU A 4 2.02 -6.09 -19.77
CA LEU A 4 2.49 -6.98 -18.71
C LEU A 4 3.04 -6.11 -17.55
N GLY A 5 2.42 -6.21 -16.38
CA GLY A 5 2.83 -5.50 -15.17
C GLY A 5 3.63 -6.38 -14.22
N LEU A 6 4.76 -5.87 -13.73
CA LEU A 6 5.67 -6.56 -12.81
C LEU A 6 5.86 -5.75 -11.53
N GLU A 7 5.53 -6.33 -10.38
CA GLU A 7 5.72 -5.74 -9.04
C GLU A 7 6.74 -6.55 -8.25
N THR A 8 7.79 -5.86 -7.74
CA THR A 8 8.83 -6.47 -6.91
C THR A 8 9.41 -5.49 -5.88
N SER A 9 8.67 -4.48 -5.45
CA SER A 9 9.27 -3.40 -4.62
C SER A 9 9.68 -3.83 -3.22
N CYS A 10 9.05 -4.88 -2.66
CA CYS A 10 9.28 -5.32 -1.27
C CYS A 10 9.33 -6.85 -1.15
N ASP A 11 8.29 -7.49 -0.64
CA ASP A 11 8.24 -8.93 -0.35
C ASP A 11 7.08 -9.65 -1.07
N GLU A 12 6.38 -8.97 -1.97
CA GLU A 12 5.43 -9.57 -2.91
C GLU A 12 6.00 -9.58 -4.33
N THR A 13 5.90 -10.73 -5.01
CA THR A 13 6.14 -10.83 -6.45
C THR A 13 4.80 -10.84 -7.15
N GLY A 14 4.44 -9.75 -7.82
CA GLY A 14 3.17 -9.61 -8.53
C GLY A 14 3.36 -9.54 -10.04
N VAL A 15 2.52 -10.24 -10.78
CA VAL A 15 2.47 -10.19 -12.26
C VAL A 15 1.02 -10.07 -12.70
N ALA A 16 0.76 -9.23 -13.70
CA ALA A 16 -0.59 -9.11 -14.27
C ALA A 16 -0.55 -8.77 -15.75
N LEU A 17 -1.62 -9.11 -16.46
CA LEU A 17 -1.90 -8.67 -17.82
C LEU A 17 -3.12 -7.73 -17.82
N TYR A 18 -2.92 -6.52 -18.30
CA TYR A 18 -3.96 -5.50 -18.42
C TYR A 18 -4.11 -5.06 -19.88
N ASP A 19 -5.35 -5.13 -20.38
CA ASP A 19 -5.71 -4.66 -21.70
C ASP A 19 -6.41 -3.31 -21.60
N SER A 20 -5.96 -2.30 -22.36
CA SER A 20 -6.51 -0.94 -22.32
C SER A 20 -8.01 -0.84 -22.62
N GLU A 21 -8.59 -1.83 -23.31
CA GLU A 21 -10.01 -1.85 -23.68
C GLU A 21 -10.82 -2.84 -22.83
N LYS A 22 -10.21 -3.98 -22.45
CA LYS A 22 -10.92 -5.08 -21.77
C LYS A 22 -10.67 -5.10 -20.26
N GLY A 23 -9.72 -4.27 -19.77
CA GLY A 23 -9.33 -4.26 -18.37
C GLY A 23 -8.38 -5.39 -17.99
N LEU A 24 -8.39 -5.78 -16.72
CA LEU A 24 -7.53 -6.82 -16.18
C LEU A 24 -7.93 -8.21 -16.72
N LEU A 25 -7.01 -8.87 -17.40
CA LEU A 25 -7.24 -10.21 -17.98
C LEU A 25 -6.82 -11.34 -17.04
N ALA A 26 -5.67 -11.21 -16.38
CA ALA A 26 -5.16 -12.18 -15.41
C ALA A 26 -4.18 -11.50 -14.45
N ASP A 27 -4.11 -12.03 -13.24
CA ASP A 27 -3.13 -11.59 -12.24
C ASP A 27 -2.68 -12.77 -11.38
N ALA A 28 -1.42 -12.77 -10.97
CA ALA A 28 -0.84 -13.75 -10.06
C ALA A 28 0.08 -13.05 -9.05
N LEU A 29 0.03 -13.52 -7.81
CA LEU A 29 0.77 -12.98 -6.69
C LEU A 29 1.43 -14.10 -5.90
N PHE A 30 2.69 -13.89 -5.53
CA PHE A 30 3.39 -14.70 -4.55
C PHE A 30 3.88 -13.83 -3.41
N SER A 31 3.42 -14.09 -2.19
CA SER A 31 3.87 -13.38 -0.99
C SER A 31 4.98 -14.16 -0.28
N GLN A 32 5.99 -13.44 0.17
CA GLN A 32 7.14 -13.97 0.90
C GLN A 32 6.95 -13.88 2.42
N ILE A 33 5.74 -13.60 2.92
CA ILE A 33 5.44 -13.44 4.36
C ILE A 33 5.99 -14.62 5.17
N ASP A 34 5.79 -15.87 4.69
CA ASP A 34 6.28 -17.06 5.41
C ASP A 34 7.81 -17.12 5.48
N LEU A 35 8.51 -16.64 4.44
CA LEU A 35 9.96 -16.54 4.41
C LEU A 35 10.47 -15.54 5.46
N HIS A 36 9.78 -14.40 5.58
CA HIS A 36 10.21 -13.30 6.45
C HIS A 36 9.71 -13.39 7.89
N ARG A 37 8.67 -14.18 8.13
CA ARG A 37 8.06 -14.36 9.46
C ARG A 37 9.06 -14.76 10.54
N VAL A 38 10.00 -15.67 10.23
CA VAL A 38 11.01 -16.14 11.17
C VAL A 38 12.00 -15.05 11.61
N TYR A 39 12.14 -13.98 10.80
CA TYR A 39 13.00 -12.83 11.10
C TYR A 39 12.24 -11.67 11.75
N GLY A 40 10.91 -11.75 11.80
CA GLY A 40 10.06 -10.70 12.35
C GLY A 40 10.00 -9.42 11.51
N GLY A 41 10.22 -9.54 10.20
CA GLY A 41 10.18 -8.46 9.21
C GLY A 41 10.99 -8.79 7.96
N VAL A 42 10.84 -7.98 6.92
CA VAL A 42 11.46 -8.21 5.61
C VAL A 42 12.99 -8.14 5.67
N VAL A 43 13.65 -9.14 5.10
CA VAL A 43 15.11 -9.19 4.89
C VAL A 43 15.39 -8.91 3.42
N PRO A 44 15.93 -7.73 3.05
CA PRO A 44 16.00 -7.27 1.65
C PRO A 44 16.73 -8.20 0.70
N GLU A 45 17.82 -8.84 1.16
CA GLU A 45 18.59 -9.78 0.32
C GLU A 45 17.79 -11.06 0.03
N LEU A 46 17.07 -11.58 1.02
CA LEU A 46 16.21 -12.76 0.82
C LEU A 46 15.05 -12.43 -0.13
N ALA A 47 14.45 -11.25 0.02
CA ALA A 47 13.39 -10.78 -0.88
C ALA A 47 13.87 -10.77 -2.33
N SER A 48 15.01 -10.15 -2.60
CA SER A 48 15.59 -10.07 -3.94
C SER A 48 15.84 -11.45 -4.54
N ARG A 49 16.40 -12.37 -3.78
CA ARG A 49 16.67 -13.75 -4.24
C ARG A 49 15.41 -14.55 -4.53
N ASP A 50 14.34 -14.33 -3.77
CA ASP A 50 13.09 -15.04 -4.02
C ASP A 50 12.34 -14.47 -5.24
N HIS A 51 12.37 -13.15 -5.47
CA HIS A 51 11.83 -12.55 -6.69
C HIS A 51 12.42 -13.17 -7.96
N VAL A 52 13.74 -13.42 -7.99
CA VAL A 52 14.40 -14.11 -9.13
C VAL A 52 13.79 -15.47 -9.40
N LYS A 53 13.43 -16.22 -8.36
CA LYS A 53 12.83 -17.56 -8.49
C LYS A 53 11.37 -17.50 -8.92
N ARG A 54 10.62 -16.47 -8.52
CA ARG A 54 9.16 -16.39 -8.70
C ARG A 54 8.74 -15.72 -9.99
N MET A 55 9.52 -14.77 -10.50
CA MET A 55 9.13 -13.93 -11.63
C MET A 55 8.70 -14.73 -12.86
N LEU A 56 9.58 -15.57 -13.40
CA LEU A 56 9.26 -16.32 -14.62
C LEU A 56 8.11 -17.33 -14.46
N PRO A 57 8.01 -18.09 -13.35
CA PRO A 57 6.85 -18.94 -13.09
C PRO A 57 5.52 -18.16 -13.08
N LEU A 58 5.48 -16.98 -12.43
CA LEU A 58 4.27 -16.16 -12.39
C LEU A 58 3.91 -15.57 -13.76
N ILE A 59 4.90 -15.13 -14.55
CA ILE A 59 4.67 -14.65 -15.92
C ILE A 59 4.03 -15.78 -16.77
N ARG A 60 4.57 -16.99 -16.71
CA ARG A 60 4.01 -18.14 -17.44
C ARG A 60 2.60 -18.48 -16.99
N GLN A 61 2.33 -18.40 -15.69
CA GLN A 61 0.98 -18.61 -15.14
C GLN A 61 0.00 -17.58 -15.70
N VAL A 62 0.32 -16.28 -15.63
CA VAL A 62 -0.56 -15.19 -16.09
C VAL A 62 -0.84 -15.29 -17.59
N LEU A 63 0.16 -15.66 -18.40
CA LEU A 63 -0.02 -15.92 -19.82
C LEU A 63 -0.96 -17.11 -20.07
N ALA A 64 -0.77 -18.21 -19.36
CA ALA A 64 -1.63 -19.39 -19.48
C ALA A 64 -3.09 -19.09 -19.04
N ASP A 65 -3.27 -18.42 -17.90
CA ASP A 65 -4.59 -18.07 -17.33
C ASP A 65 -5.37 -17.11 -18.23
N SER A 66 -4.67 -16.22 -18.96
CA SER A 66 -5.27 -15.28 -19.91
C SER A 66 -5.46 -15.86 -21.32
N GLY A 67 -4.90 -17.02 -21.61
CA GLY A 67 -4.86 -17.60 -22.96
C GLY A 67 -4.03 -16.77 -23.95
N ARG A 68 -3.04 -16.02 -23.45
CA ARG A 68 -2.15 -15.16 -24.24
C ARG A 68 -0.75 -15.75 -24.35
N THR A 69 0.00 -15.28 -25.34
CA THR A 69 1.40 -15.62 -25.55
C THR A 69 2.29 -14.37 -25.44
N ALA A 70 3.60 -14.53 -25.47
CA ALA A 70 4.52 -13.41 -25.45
C ALA A 70 4.37 -12.47 -26.65
N GLU A 71 3.97 -13.02 -27.81
CA GLU A 71 3.76 -12.25 -29.04
C GLU A 71 2.52 -11.33 -28.96
N ASP A 72 1.59 -11.57 -28.03
CA ASP A 72 0.42 -10.71 -27.82
C ASP A 72 0.74 -9.46 -27.00
N ILE A 73 1.88 -9.41 -26.31
CA ILE A 73 2.23 -8.32 -25.39
C ILE A 73 2.75 -7.12 -26.17
N ASP A 74 2.11 -5.97 -25.99
CA ASP A 74 2.49 -4.70 -26.63
C ASP A 74 3.53 -3.92 -25.83
N ALA A 75 3.57 -4.06 -24.49
CA ALA A 75 4.47 -3.31 -23.64
C ALA A 75 4.63 -3.95 -22.24
N ILE A 76 5.68 -3.55 -21.50
CA ILE A 76 5.93 -3.99 -20.14
C ILE A 76 5.96 -2.79 -19.18
N ALA A 77 5.23 -2.89 -18.08
CA ALA A 77 5.31 -1.96 -16.96
C ALA A 77 5.98 -2.65 -15.77
N TYR A 78 6.87 -1.96 -15.08
CA TYR A 78 7.55 -2.53 -13.91
C TYR A 78 7.69 -1.48 -12.81
N THR A 79 7.73 -1.92 -11.57
CA THR A 79 7.97 -1.00 -10.45
C THR A 79 9.43 -0.54 -10.45
N ALA A 80 9.63 0.77 -10.67
CA ALA A 80 10.95 1.39 -10.67
C ALA A 80 11.31 2.04 -9.32
N GLY A 81 10.34 2.17 -8.41
CA GLY A 81 10.50 2.74 -7.07
C GLY A 81 9.23 3.43 -6.56
N PRO A 82 9.21 3.89 -5.30
CA PRO A 82 10.19 3.57 -4.26
C PRO A 82 10.13 2.09 -3.82
N GLY A 83 11.19 1.60 -3.15
CA GLY A 83 11.24 0.23 -2.66
C GLY A 83 12.65 -0.24 -2.30
N LEU A 84 12.79 -1.54 -2.04
CA LEU A 84 14.06 -2.19 -1.76
C LEU A 84 14.88 -2.29 -3.06
N VAL A 85 16.05 -1.64 -3.13
CA VAL A 85 16.85 -1.53 -4.36
C VAL A 85 17.10 -2.87 -5.04
N GLY A 86 17.52 -3.88 -4.27
CA GLY A 86 17.79 -5.21 -4.83
C GLY A 86 16.54 -5.88 -5.41
N ALA A 87 15.40 -5.72 -4.76
CA ALA A 87 14.12 -6.25 -5.19
C ALA A 87 13.62 -5.52 -6.47
N LEU A 88 13.66 -4.18 -6.48
CA LEU A 88 13.35 -3.37 -7.65
C LEU A 88 14.22 -3.74 -8.87
N LEU A 89 15.53 -3.95 -8.65
CA LEU A 89 16.45 -4.31 -9.73
C LEU A 89 16.08 -5.65 -10.38
N VAL A 90 15.52 -6.61 -9.65
CA VAL A 90 15.07 -7.89 -10.22
C VAL A 90 13.93 -7.66 -11.22
N GLY A 91 12.89 -6.94 -10.82
CA GLY A 91 11.75 -6.61 -11.69
C GLY A 91 12.17 -5.79 -12.91
N ALA A 92 12.93 -4.72 -12.68
CA ALA A 92 13.41 -3.82 -13.72
C ALA A 92 14.32 -4.54 -14.75
N SER A 93 15.25 -5.38 -14.28
CA SER A 93 16.14 -6.14 -15.17
C SER A 93 15.37 -7.15 -16.01
N CYS A 94 14.42 -7.86 -15.39
CA CYS A 94 13.55 -8.81 -16.08
C CYS A 94 12.68 -8.11 -17.14
N ALA A 95 12.05 -6.98 -16.78
CA ALA A 95 11.24 -6.17 -17.70
C ALA A 95 12.02 -5.68 -18.90
N GLN A 96 13.15 -5.04 -18.65
CA GLN A 96 14.00 -4.46 -19.70
C GLN A 96 14.61 -5.54 -20.62
N ALA A 97 15.02 -6.69 -20.05
CA ALA A 97 15.52 -7.80 -20.85
C ALA A 97 14.46 -8.39 -21.78
N MET A 98 13.22 -8.58 -21.28
CA MET A 98 12.11 -9.06 -22.11
C MET A 98 11.70 -8.01 -23.14
N ALA A 99 11.58 -6.74 -22.76
CA ALA A 99 11.24 -5.65 -23.68
C ALA A 99 12.26 -5.56 -24.84
N PHE A 100 13.54 -5.66 -24.53
CA PHE A 100 14.61 -5.71 -25.54
C PHE A 100 14.49 -6.93 -26.45
N ALA A 101 14.29 -8.12 -25.88
CA ALA A 101 14.19 -9.37 -26.64
C ALA A 101 12.96 -9.42 -27.54
N TRP A 102 11.84 -8.84 -27.13
CA TRP A 102 10.57 -8.82 -27.87
C TRP A 102 10.42 -7.59 -28.77
N GLY A 103 11.31 -6.61 -28.67
CA GLY A 103 11.25 -5.37 -29.46
C GLY A 103 10.07 -4.47 -29.10
N ILE A 104 9.63 -4.48 -27.86
CA ILE A 104 8.50 -3.70 -27.35
C ILE A 104 8.96 -2.66 -26.29
N PRO A 105 8.18 -1.58 -26.04
CA PRO A 105 8.53 -0.59 -25.04
C PRO A 105 8.38 -1.12 -23.60
N ALA A 106 9.13 -0.51 -22.67
CA ALA A 106 8.96 -0.68 -21.25
C ALA A 106 8.77 0.68 -20.55
N VAL A 107 8.09 0.70 -19.41
CA VAL A 107 7.94 1.88 -18.58
C VAL A 107 8.07 1.55 -17.10
N GLY A 108 8.90 2.33 -16.39
CA GLY A 108 9.01 2.29 -14.93
C GLY A 108 7.85 3.05 -14.28
N VAL A 109 7.17 2.37 -13.36
CA VAL A 109 6.02 2.89 -12.63
C VAL A 109 6.41 3.20 -11.19
N HIS A 110 5.90 4.29 -10.67
CA HIS A 110 6.04 4.63 -9.27
C HIS A 110 5.11 3.74 -8.43
N HIS A 111 5.67 2.99 -7.48
CA HIS A 111 4.95 2.03 -6.64
C HIS A 111 3.71 2.63 -5.96
N MET A 112 3.87 3.81 -5.33
CA MET A 112 2.76 4.48 -4.65
C MET A 112 1.71 5.03 -5.62
N GLU A 113 2.08 5.35 -6.86
CA GLU A 113 1.10 5.68 -7.91
C GLU A 113 0.27 4.44 -8.27
N GLY A 114 0.90 3.26 -8.35
CA GLY A 114 0.18 2.00 -8.52
C GLY A 114 -0.90 1.82 -7.45
N HIS A 115 -0.53 1.95 -6.18
CA HIS A 115 -1.50 1.88 -5.07
C HIS A 115 -2.61 2.93 -5.17
N LEU A 116 -2.25 4.18 -5.48
CA LEU A 116 -3.18 5.29 -5.58
C LEU A 116 -4.21 5.06 -6.69
N LEU A 117 -3.80 4.43 -7.78
CA LEU A 117 -4.63 4.14 -8.94
C LEU A 117 -5.31 2.75 -8.87
N ALA A 118 -4.98 1.88 -7.91
CA ALA A 118 -5.60 0.57 -7.78
C ALA A 118 -7.13 0.59 -7.73
N PRO A 119 -7.82 1.57 -7.08
CA PRO A 119 -9.27 1.69 -7.13
C PRO A 119 -9.85 1.99 -8.52
N MET A 120 -9.02 2.39 -9.49
CA MET A 120 -9.45 2.53 -10.88
C MET A 120 -9.73 1.19 -11.58
N LEU A 121 -9.29 0.07 -10.97
CA LEU A 121 -9.58 -1.30 -11.42
C LEU A 121 -10.96 -1.81 -10.98
N GLU A 122 -11.71 -1.02 -10.22
CA GLU A 122 -13.04 -1.38 -9.74
C GLU A 122 -14.12 -0.99 -10.75
N GLU A 123 -15.31 -1.62 -10.65
CA GLU A 123 -16.45 -1.33 -11.53
C GLU A 123 -16.95 0.10 -11.43
N GLN A 124 -16.80 0.72 -10.27
CA GLN A 124 -17.16 2.11 -10.01
C GLN A 124 -15.90 2.87 -9.54
N PRO A 125 -15.03 3.28 -10.46
CA PRO A 125 -13.80 3.96 -10.11
C PRO A 125 -14.07 5.39 -9.61
N PRO A 126 -13.17 5.95 -8.76
CA PRO A 126 -13.22 7.35 -8.38
C PRO A 126 -12.98 8.26 -9.59
N GLN A 127 -13.55 9.46 -9.54
CA GLN A 127 -13.28 10.50 -10.54
C GLN A 127 -12.33 11.56 -9.96
N PHE A 128 -11.42 12.05 -10.77
CA PHE A 128 -10.56 13.17 -10.40
C PHE A 128 -11.37 14.50 -10.31
N PRO A 129 -11.03 15.44 -9.43
CA PRO A 129 -10.02 15.31 -8.38
C PRO A 129 -10.55 14.61 -7.12
N PHE A 130 -9.64 13.99 -6.35
CA PHE A 130 -9.95 13.39 -5.04
C PHE A 130 -8.79 13.58 -4.04
N VAL A 131 -9.07 13.34 -2.75
CA VAL A 131 -8.03 13.17 -1.74
C VAL A 131 -7.74 11.68 -1.60
N ALA A 132 -6.47 11.30 -1.53
CA ALA A 132 -6.07 9.93 -1.24
C ALA A 132 -5.38 9.83 0.13
N LEU A 133 -5.73 8.79 0.91
CA LEU A 133 -4.98 8.30 2.05
C LEU A 133 -4.18 7.08 1.59
N LEU A 134 -2.88 7.26 1.37
CA LEU A 134 -1.94 6.18 1.16
C LEU A 134 -1.45 5.69 2.51
N VAL A 135 -1.77 4.44 2.89
CA VAL A 135 -1.48 3.90 4.21
C VAL A 135 -1.03 2.44 4.12
N SER A 136 0.29 2.23 4.27
CA SER A 136 0.95 0.94 4.12
C SER A 136 1.95 0.68 5.26
N GLY A 137 2.71 -0.41 5.16
CA GLY A 137 3.82 -0.70 6.07
C GLY A 137 4.90 0.37 6.09
N GLY A 138 5.21 0.98 4.94
CA GLY A 138 6.29 1.96 4.81
C GLY A 138 5.84 3.41 4.63
N HIS A 139 4.57 3.66 4.31
CA HIS A 139 4.10 5.01 3.96
C HIS A 139 2.78 5.34 4.66
N THR A 140 2.65 6.60 5.07
CA THR A 140 1.38 7.21 5.50
C THR A 140 1.35 8.64 5.01
N GLN A 141 0.56 8.89 3.96
CA GLN A 141 0.49 10.18 3.28
C GLN A 141 -0.96 10.53 2.92
N LEU A 142 -1.30 11.81 3.01
CA LEU A 142 -2.48 12.41 2.40
C LEU A 142 -2.06 13.13 1.13
N VAL A 143 -2.68 12.78 0.02
CA VAL A 143 -2.33 13.31 -1.30
C VAL A 143 -3.59 13.87 -1.96
N ARG A 144 -3.51 15.07 -2.49
CA ARG A 144 -4.50 15.59 -3.46
C ARG A 144 -4.12 15.08 -4.84
N VAL A 145 -5.09 14.56 -5.56
CA VAL A 145 -4.93 13.96 -6.87
C VAL A 145 -5.83 14.68 -7.84
N ASP A 146 -5.27 15.50 -8.70
CA ASP A 146 -6.00 16.24 -9.72
C ASP A 146 -6.06 15.47 -11.06
N GLY A 147 -5.14 14.53 -11.28
CA GLY A 147 -5.03 13.64 -12.42
C GLY A 147 -3.83 12.70 -12.25
N ILE A 148 -3.58 11.81 -13.21
CA ILE A 148 -2.41 10.92 -13.19
C ILE A 148 -1.14 11.77 -13.37
N GLY A 149 -0.17 11.63 -12.47
CA GLY A 149 1.03 12.47 -12.43
C GLY A 149 0.79 13.89 -11.88
N GLN A 150 -0.41 14.21 -11.40
CA GLN A 150 -0.74 15.51 -10.81
C GLN A 150 -1.05 15.33 -9.33
N TYR A 151 0.01 15.20 -8.55
CA TYR A 151 -0.04 14.86 -7.13
C TYR A 151 0.48 16.01 -6.27
N GLN A 152 -0.23 16.29 -5.19
CA GLN A 152 0.21 17.21 -4.14
C GLN A 152 0.14 16.51 -2.80
N VAL A 153 1.28 16.33 -2.14
CA VAL A 153 1.35 15.82 -0.77
C VAL A 153 0.82 16.88 0.17
N LEU A 154 -0.28 16.58 0.87
CA LEU A 154 -0.92 17.48 1.82
C LEU A 154 -0.36 17.31 3.24
N GLY A 155 0.13 16.13 3.56
CA GLY A 155 0.74 15.77 4.84
C GLY A 155 1.20 14.32 4.83
N GLU A 156 2.19 14.01 5.65
CA GLU A 156 2.78 12.68 5.74
C GLU A 156 3.19 12.34 7.18
N SER A 157 3.56 11.09 7.44
CA SER A 157 4.09 10.73 8.75
C SER A 157 5.52 11.26 8.90
N VAL A 158 5.77 11.95 10.01
CA VAL A 158 7.09 12.50 10.34
C VAL A 158 8.01 11.48 11.03
N ASP A 159 7.46 10.31 11.34
CA ASP A 159 8.20 9.21 12.01
C ASP A 159 7.74 7.84 11.44
N ASP A 160 7.27 6.91 12.27
CA ASP A 160 6.80 5.60 11.81
C ASP A 160 5.57 5.74 10.90
N ALA A 161 5.47 4.92 9.86
CA ALA A 161 4.22 4.75 9.12
C ALA A 161 3.18 4.03 10.00
N ALA A 162 1.89 4.20 9.69
CA ALA A 162 0.82 3.56 10.47
C ALA A 162 0.96 2.03 10.48
N GLY A 163 1.23 1.40 9.33
CA GLY A 163 1.42 -0.05 9.25
C GLY A 163 2.64 -0.52 10.05
N GLU A 164 3.74 0.21 9.98
CA GLU A 164 4.93 -0.05 10.79
C GLU A 164 4.62 0.04 12.30
N ALA A 165 3.79 1.00 12.71
CA ALA A 165 3.36 1.12 14.10
C ALA A 165 2.49 -0.07 14.54
N PHE A 166 1.63 -0.60 13.65
CA PHE A 166 0.89 -1.84 13.89
C PHE A 166 1.85 -3.03 14.07
N ASP A 167 2.80 -3.22 13.18
CA ASP A 167 3.75 -4.35 13.23
C ASP A 167 4.63 -4.30 14.48
N LYS A 168 5.16 -3.12 14.81
CA LYS A 168 5.98 -2.92 16.01
C LYS A 168 5.17 -3.15 17.29
N THR A 169 3.91 -2.70 17.34
CA THR A 169 3.03 -2.92 18.50
C THR A 169 2.62 -4.37 18.64
N ALA A 170 2.33 -5.06 17.54
CA ALA A 170 2.07 -6.50 17.54
C ALA A 170 3.24 -7.30 18.11
N LYS A 171 4.46 -7.00 17.65
CA LYS A 171 5.68 -7.62 18.16
C LYS A 171 5.86 -7.40 19.67
N LEU A 172 5.55 -6.20 20.19
CA LEU A 172 5.60 -5.90 21.63
C LEU A 172 4.59 -6.71 22.44
N LEU A 173 3.43 -7.02 21.86
CA LEU A 173 2.39 -7.85 22.48
C LEU A 173 2.64 -9.36 22.27
N GLY A 174 3.74 -9.75 21.63
CA GLY A 174 4.08 -11.16 21.35
C GLY A 174 3.25 -11.79 20.23
N LEU A 175 2.68 -10.96 19.32
CA LEU A 175 1.88 -11.41 18.18
C LEU A 175 2.76 -11.72 16.96
N ALA A 176 2.21 -12.48 16.01
CA ALA A 176 2.89 -12.86 14.79
C ALA A 176 3.01 -11.68 13.78
N TYR A 177 3.90 -11.84 12.80
CA TYR A 177 4.00 -10.98 11.63
C TYR A 177 3.16 -11.57 10.47
N PRO A 178 2.44 -10.73 9.68
CA PRO A 178 2.30 -9.28 9.80
C PRO A 178 1.39 -8.86 10.97
N GLY A 179 1.77 -7.79 11.66
CA GLY A 179 1.13 -7.39 12.91
C GLY A 179 -0.24 -6.71 12.76
N GLY A 180 -0.48 -6.05 11.63
CA GLY A 180 -1.75 -5.34 11.39
C GLY A 180 -2.99 -6.23 11.54
N PRO A 181 -3.08 -7.35 10.80
CA PRO A 181 -4.18 -8.32 10.94
C PRO A 181 -4.31 -8.90 12.36
N GLU A 182 -3.18 -9.18 13.02
CA GLU A 182 -3.16 -9.75 14.38
C GLU A 182 -3.71 -8.76 15.42
N ILE A 183 -3.30 -7.48 15.35
CA ILE A 183 -3.85 -6.42 16.21
C ILE A 183 -5.34 -6.26 15.94
N ALA A 184 -5.78 -6.25 14.68
CA ALA A 184 -7.19 -6.11 14.33
C ALA A 184 -8.03 -7.26 14.90
N ARG A 185 -7.58 -8.49 14.75
CA ARG A 185 -8.23 -9.69 15.30
C ARG A 185 -8.31 -9.65 16.84
N LEU A 186 -7.21 -9.27 17.49
CA LEU A 186 -7.18 -9.21 18.96
C LEU A 186 -8.09 -8.08 19.48
N ALA A 187 -8.17 -6.96 18.78
CA ALA A 187 -9.02 -5.83 19.13
C ALA A 187 -10.52 -6.16 19.12
N GLU A 188 -10.97 -7.15 18.33
CA GLU A 188 -12.37 -7.57 18.30
C GLU A 188 -12.88 -8.07 19.67
N SER A 189 -11.98 -8.64 20.48
CA SER A 189 -12.28 -9.14 21.82
C SER A 189 -11.97 -8.14 22.95
N GLY A 190 -11.52 -6.94 22.59
CA GLY A 190 -11.14 -5.89 23.54
C GLY A 190 -12.37 -5.19 24.16
N THR A 191 -12.20 -4.74 25.39
CA THR A 191 -13.20 -3.93 26.12
C THR A 191 -12.88 -2.44 25.93
N ALA A 192 -13.82 -1.71 25.35
CA ALA A 192 -13.65 -0.28 25.12
C ALA A 192 -13.59 0.52 26.42
N GLY A 193 -12.74 1.56 26.46
CA GLY A 193 -12.67 2.51 27.57
C GLY A 193 -11.73 2.11 28.71
N ARG A 194 -11.20 0.89 28.74
CA ARG A 194 -10.20 0.51 29.76
C ARG A 194 -8.90 1.26 29.62
N PHE A 195 -8.43 1.43 28.38
CA PHE A 195 -7.25 2.22 28.06
C PHE A 195 -7.62 3.32 27.07
N VAL A 196 -7.09 4.52 27.29
CA VAL A 196 -7.25 5.66 26.38
C VAL A 196 -5.89 6.07 25.88
N PHE A 197 -5.62 5.79 24.61
CA PHE A 197 -4.37 6.15 23.95
C PHE A 197 -4.46 7.58 23.40
N PRO A 198 -3.35 8.31 23.28
CA PRO A 198 -3.36 9.63 22.66
C PRO A 198 -3.67 9.56 21.16
N ARG A 199 -4.14 10.68 20.59
CA ARG A 199 -4.29 10.89 19.13
C ARG A 199 -3.24 11.90 18.70
N PRO A 200 -2.04 11.43 18.30
CA PRO A 200 -0.92 12.32 18.06
C PRO A 200 -1.22 13.38 17.00
N MET A 201 -0.73 14.60 17.21
CA MET A 201 -0.82 15.73 16.26
C MET A 201 -2.25 16.15 15.87
N THR A 202 -3.30 15.64 16.53
CA THR A 202 -4.69 16.05 16.24
C THR A 202 -5.10 17.31 16.98
N ASP A 203 -4.38 17.71 18.00
CA ASP A 203 -4.56 18.93 18.83
C ASP A 203 -4.03 20.21 18.16
N ARG A 204 -3.28 20.07 17.07
CA ARG A 204 -2.64 21.17 16.33
C ARG A 204 -3.10 21.24 14.88
N PRO A 205 -2.93 22.39 14.20
CA PRO A 205 -3.20 22.49 12.77
C PRO A 205 -2.22 21.63 11.96
N GLY A 206 -2.55 21.43 10.67
CA GLY A 206 -1.76 20.65 9.72
C GLY A 206 -2.26 19.22 9.55
N LEU A 207 -1.68 18.55 8.55
CA LEU A 207 -2.13 17.23 8.07
C LEU A 207 -1.11 16.12 8.31
N ASP A 208 0.07 16.45 8.86
CA ASP A 208 1.09 15.45 9.17
C ASP A 208 0.66 14.51 10.30
N PHE A 209 1.24 13.32 10.29
CA PHE A 209 0.99 12.26 11.25
C PHE A 209 2.23 11.97 12.09
N SER A 210 2.02 11.28 13.21
CA SER A 210 3.06 10.65 14.02
C SER A 210 2.49 9.42 14.69
N PHE A 211 3.21 8.31 14.66
CA PHE A 211 2.77 7.04 15.24
C PHE A 211 3.80 6.40 16.17
N SER A 212 5.07 6.84 16.16
CA SER A 212 6.12 6.26 17.01
C SER A 212 5.80 6.36 18.51
N GLY A 213 5.16 7.47 18.92
CA GLY A 213 4.72 7.69 20.29
C GLY A 213 3.66 6.70 20.76
N LEU A 214 2.75 6.24 19.87
CA LEU A 214 1.73 5.25 20.19
C LEU A 214 2.32 3.89 20.54
N LYS A 215 3.35 3.46 19.80
CA LYS A 215 4.11 2.24 20.11
C LYS A 215 4.69 2.29 21.53
N THR A 216 5.35 3.39 21.88
CA THR A 216 5.94 3.58 23.23
C THR A 216 4.85 3.59 24.30
N PHE A 217 3.72 4.23 24.03
CA PHE A 217 2.58 4.24 24.95
C PHE A 217 2.01 2.83 25.17
N ALA A 218 1.88 2.03 24.10
CA ALA A 218 1.44 0.64 24.19
C ALA A 218 2.41 -0.21 25.03
N LEU A 219 3.73 -0.06 24.79
CA LEU A 219 4.76 -0.76 25.57
C LEU A 219 4.67 -0.42 27.06
N ASN A 220 4.64 0.86 27.39
CA ASN A 220 4.56 1.31 28.79
C ASN A 220 3.27 0.84 29.47
N THR A 221 2.16 0.85 28.75
CA THR A 221 0.87 0.34 29.26
C THR A 221 0.95 -1.16 29.55
N TRP A 222 1.48 -1.93 28.61
CA TRP A 222 1.66 -3.37 28.78
C TRP A 222 2.59 -3.71 29.96
N GLN A 223 3.76 -3.05 30.03
CA GLN A 223 4.71 -3.27 31.11
C GLN A 223 4.15 -2.93 32.49
N ARG A 224 3.34 -1.87 32.59
CA ARG A 224 2.66 -1.52 33.83
C ARG A 224 1.66 -2.59 34.24
N CYS A 225 0.81 -3.07 33.31
CA CYS A 225 -0.14 -4.14 33.60
C CYS A 225 0.56 -5.42 34.07
N VAL A 226 1.66 -5.82 33.40
CA VAL A 226 2.45 -6.98 33.81
C VAL A 226 3.04 -6.79 35.22
N ALA A 227 3.57 -5.61 35.54
CA ALA A 227 4.10 -5.29 36.87
C ALA A 227 3.02 -5.33 37.98
N GLU A 228 1.77 -5.02 37.62
CA GLU A 228 0.60 -5.11 38.50
C GLU A 228 -0.01 -6.51 38.58
N GLY A 229 0.59 -7.50 37.88
CA GLY A 229 0.15 -8.90 37.86
C GLY A 229 -0.98 -9.19 36.87
N ASP A 230 -1.22 -8.30 35.90
CA ASP A 230 -2.25 -8.44 34.87
C ASP A 230 -1.62 -8.58 33.48
N ASP A 231 -1.09 -9.76 33.20
CA ASP A 231 -0.55 -10.20 31.92
C ASP A 231 -1.54 -11.05 31.10
N SER A 232 -2.86 -10.89 31.40
CA SER A 232 -3.95 -11.67 30.82
C SER A 232 -4.09 -11.43 29.31
N GLU A 233 -4.68 -12.40 28.60
CA GLU A 233 -5.06 -12.27 27.20
C GLU A 233 -6.06 -11.11 27.00
N GLN A 234 -7.00 -10.92 27.95
CA GLN A 234 -7.95 -9.80 27.91
C GLN A 234 -7.22 -8.44 27.94
N THR A 235 -6.17 -8.31 28.72
CA THR A 235 -5.38 -7.08 28.77
C THR A 235 -4.68 -6.80 27.44
N ARG A 236 -4.19 -7.84 26.74
CA ARG A 236 -3.66 -7.67 25.37
C ARG A 236 -4.75 -7.25 24.40
N CYS A 237 -5.96 -7.84 24.49
CA CYS A 237 -7.11 -7.45 23.66
C CYS A 237 -7.48 -5.98 23.86
N ASP A 238 -7.54 -5.53 25.11
CA ASP A 238 -7.92 -4.16 25.47
C ASP A 238 -6.87 -3.13 24.98
N ILE A 239 -5.58 -3.48 25.08
CA ILE A 239 -4.49 -2.65 24.55
C ILE A 239 -4.54 -2.60 23.01
N ALA A 240 -4.77 -3.73 22.35
CA ALA A 240 -4.88 -3.80 20.89
C ALA A 240 -6.05 -2.95 20.39
N LEU A 241 -7.21 -3.02 21.06
CA LEU A 241 -8.37 -2.18 20.72
C LEU A 241 -8.08 -0.70 20.93
N ALA A 242 -7.46 -0.32 22.06
CA ALA A 242 -7.13 1.08 22.35
C ALA A 242 -6.12 1.65 21.35
N PHE A 243 -5.11 0.86 20.96
CA PHE A 243 -4.13 1.21 19.95
C PHE A 243 -4.79 1.38 18.58
N GLN A 244 -5.53 0.37 18.09
CA GLN A 244 -6.24 0.44 16.80
C GLN A 244 -7.17 1.65 16.75
N THR A 245 -7.95 1.88 17.80
CA THR A 245 -8.87 3.03 17.89
C THR A 245 -8.12 4.35 17.76
N ALA A 246 -6.97 4.49 18.44
CA ALA A 246 -6.17 5.72 18.37
C ALA A 246 -5.62 5.98 16.96
N VAL A 247 -5.10 4.95 16.27
CA VAL A 247 -4.62 5.06 14.89
C VAL A 247 -5.77 5.43 13.95
N VAL A 248 -6.88 4.68 14.01
CA VAL A 248 -8.05 4.87 13.14
C VAL A 248 -8.65 6.28 13.29
N GLU A 249 -8.82 6.73 14.53
CA GLU A 249 -9.35 8.09 14.78
C GLU A 249 -8.37 9.17 14.32
N THR A 250 -7.06 9.00 14.53
CA THR A 250 -6.04 9.94 14.04
C THR A 250 -6.11 10.07 12.51
N LEU A 251 -6.13 8.95 11.79
CA LEU A 251 -6.28 8.92 10.34
C LEU A 251 -7.59 9.60 9.90
N THR A 252 -8.71 9.26 10.53
CA THR A 252 -10.04 9.80 10.20
C THR A 252 -10.11 11.33 10.41
N ILE A 253 -9.56 11.84 11.52
CA ILE A 253 -9.52 13.29 11.81
C ILE A 253 -8.72 14.02 10.73
N LYS A 254 -7.57 13.50 10.33
CA LYS A 254 -6.72 14.12 9.31
C LYS A 254 -7.34 14.03 7.91
N CYS A 255 -7.98 12.92 7.54
CA CYS A 255 -8.76 12.82 6.31
C CYS A 255 -9.89 13.85 6.26
N LYS A 256 -10.65 14.01 7.36
CA LYS A 256 -11.72 15.02 7.44
C LYS A 256 -11.18 16.45 7.26
N ARG A 257 -10.00 16.75 7.81
CA ARG A 257 -9.34 18.06 7.64
C ARG A 257 -8.89 18.27 6.20
N ALA A 258 -8.25 17.27 5.57
CA ALA A 258 -7.80 17.33 4.18
C ALA A 258 -8.96 17.57 3.22
N LEU A 259 -10.07 16.84 3.37
CA LEU A 259 -11.27 17.03 2.57
C LEU A 259 -11.88 18.44 2.73
N LYS A 260 -11.88 18.99 3.95
CA LYS A 260 -12.34 20.37 4.20
C LYS A 260 -11.40 21.40 3.57
N GLN A 261 -10.09 21.22 3.70
CA GLN A 261 -9.07 22.13 3.17
C GLN A 261 -9.09 22.17 1.64
N THR A 262 -9.29 21.02 1.01
CA THR A 262 -9.34 20.90 -0.46
C THR A 262 -10.71 21.16 -1.06
N HIS A 263 -11.76 21.26 -0.23
CA HIS A 263 -13.16 21.33 -0.65
C HIS A 263 -13.63 20.13 -1.49
N LEU A 264 -12.94 18.99 -1.38
CA LEU A 264 -13.27 17.74 -2.05
C LEU A 264 -14.19 16.87 -1.18
N LYS A 265 -14.92 15.94 -1.83
CA LYS A 265 -15.84 15.01 -1.17
C LYS A 265 -15.54 13.55 -1.47
N SER A 266 -14.56 13.29 -2.32
CA SER A 266 -14.13 11.95 -2.69
C SER A 266 -12.81 11.62 -1.96
N LEU A 267 -12.80 10.52 -1.24
CA LEU A 267 -11.63 9.98 -0.55
C LEU A 267 -11.28 8.60 -1.11
N VAL A 268 -10.07 8.44 -1.58
CA VAL A 268 -9.49 7.14 -1.94
C VAL A 268 -8.66 6.63 -0.76
N ILE A 269 -8.77 5.35 -0.41
CA ILE A 269 -7.89 4.70 0.57
C ILE A 269 -7.10 3.61 -0.15
N ALA A 270 -5.77 3.66 -0.04
CA ALA A 270 -4.88 2.72 -0.71
C ALA A 270 -3.73 2.27 0.19
N GLY A 271 -3.11 1.14 -0.15
CA GLY A 271 -2.07 0.47 0.63
C GLY A 271 -2.64 -0.56 1.63
N GLY A 272 -1.77 -1.43 2.17
CA GLY A 272 -2.17 -2.61 2.94
C GLY A 272 -3.05 -2.33 4.17
N VAL A 273 -2.85 -1.19 4.87
CA VAL A 273 -3.69 -0.81 6.02
C VAL A 273 -5.11 -0.43 5.61
N SER A 274 -5.37 -0.16 4.32
CA SER A 274 -6.72 0.07 3.79
C SER A 274 -7.65 -1.16 3.94
N ALA A 275 -7.10 -2.33 4.19
CA ALA A 275 -7.87 -3.55 4.49
C ALA A 275 -8.46 -3.56 5.91
N ASN A 276 -8.00 -2.68 6.81
CA ASN A 276 -8.49 -2.61 8.20
C ASN A 276 -9.96 -2.20 8.25
N GLN A 277 -10.83 -3.09 8.75
CA GLN A 277 -12.28 -2.88 8.76
C GLN A 277 -12.71 -1.72 9.67
N ALA A 278 -12.04 -1.53 10.81
CA ALA A 278 -12.35 -0.41 11.71
C ALA A 278 -12.06 0.94 11.03
N LEU A 279 -10.96 1.03 10.25
CA LEU A 279 -10.65 2.22 9.47
C LEU A 279 -11.72 2.49 8.41
N ARG A 280 -12.13 1.47 7.65
CA ARG A 280 -13.17 1.60 6.63
C ARG A 280 -14.47 2.11 7.24
N GLN A 281 -14.97 1.50 8.30
CA GLN A 281 -16.19 1.89 8.97
C GLN A 281 -16.16 3.34 9.48
N HIS A 282 -15.04 3.78 10.07
CA HIS A 282 -14.88 5.15 10.55
C HIS A 282 -14.89 6.17 9.40
N LEU A 283 -14.21 5.86 8.29
CA LEU A 283 -14.17 6.73 7.13
C LEU A 283 -15.50 6.78 6.38
N GLU A 284 -16.19 5.66 6.22
CA GLU A 284 -17.55 5.61 5.66
C GLU A 284 -18.53 6.45 6.47
N LYS A 285 -18.53 6.30 7.80
CA LYS A 285 -19.36 7.11 8.69
C LYS A 285 -19.05 8.60 8.55
N MET A 286 -17.76 8.97 8.62
CA MET A 286 -17.32 10.37 8.51
C MET A 286 -17.72 10.99 7.17
N LEU A 287 -17.53 10.26 6.06
CA LEU A 287 -17.91 10.72 4.72
C LEU A 287 -19.41 10.78 4.52
N GLY A 288 -20.18 9.85 5.09
CA GLY A 288 -21.64 9.91 5.11
C GLY A 288 -22.15 11.20 5.75
N GLU A 289 -21.58 11.62 6.89
CA GLU A 289 -21.88 12.90 7.55
C GLU A 289 -21.52 14.12 6.67
N MET A 290 -20.47 14.02 5.85
CA MET A 290 -20.01 15.08 4.95
C MET A 290 -20.69 15.07 3.58
N LYS A 291 -21.60 14.12 3.33
CA LYS A 291 -22.19 13.86 1.99
C LYS A 291 -21.10 13.64 0.93
N GLY A 292 -20.06 12.89 1.30
CA GLY A 292 -18.95 12.48 0.47
C GLY A 292 -18.99 11.00 0.18
N GLN A 293 -17.98 10.51 -0.54
CA GLN A 293 -17.83 9.11 -0.93
C GLN A 293 -16.42 8.62 -0.68
N VAL A 294 -16.30 7.36 -0.20
CA VAL A 294 -15.02 6.66 -0.05
C VAL A 294 -14.88 5.61 -1.13
N PHE A 295 -13.65 5.48 -1.64
CA PHE A 295 -13.27 4.47 -2.64
C PHE A 295 -12.07 3.69 -2.12
N TYR A 296 -12.08 2.39 -2.31
CA TYR A 296 -10.98 1.50 -2.00
C TYR A 296 -10.98 0.33 -2.98
N ALA A 297 -9.82 -0.19 -3.24
CA ALA A 297 -9.69 -1.40 -4.04
C ALA A 297 -10.25 -2.61 -3.25
N ARG A 298 -10.71 -3.63 -3.98
CA ARG A 298 -11.05 -4.92 -3.38
C ARG A 298 -9.84 -5.52 -2.66
N PRO A 299 -10.03 -6.40 -1.65
CA PRO A 299 -8.95 -6.84 -0.76
C PRO A 299 -7.68 -7.33 -1.48
N ARG A 300 -7.80 -8.05 -2.59
CA ARG A 300 -6.66 -8.57 -3.36
C ARG A 300 -5.79 -7.50 -4.02
N PHE A 301 -6.27 -6.26 -4.15
CA PHE A 301 -5.54 -5.11 -4.72
C PHE A 301 -5.14 -4.07 -3.67
N CYS A 302 -5.41 -4.32 -2.38
CA CYS A 302 -4.98 -3.42 -1.31
C CYS A 302 -3.49 -3.53 -1.00
N THR A 303 -2.91 -4.73 -1.13
CA THR A 303 -1.47 -4.99 -0.97
C THR A 303 -0.75 -4.89 -2.31
N ASP A 304 0.58 -5.00 -2.29
CA ASP A 304 1.41 -4.98 -3.49
C ASP A 304 0.95 -6.04 -4.49
N ASN A 305 0.78 -5.66 -5.74
CA ASN A 305 0.27 -6.54 -6.78
C ASN A 305 0.66 -6.07 -8.19
N GLY A 306 0.67 -6.99 -9.16
CA GLY A 306 0.99 -6.69 -10.55
C GLY A 306 -0.07 -5.87 -11.28
N ALA A 307 -1.35 -5.98 -10.88
CA ALA A 307 -2.45 -5.31 -11.58
C ALA A 307 -2.40 -3.78 -11.46
N MET A 308 -2.03 -3.25 -10.28
CA MET A 308 -1.86 -1.82 -10.07
C MET A 308 -0.74 -1.24 -10.93
N ILE A 309 0.34 -2.01 -11.14
CA ILE A 309 1.48 -1.60 -11.97
C ILE A 309 1.14 -1.70 -13.45
N ALA A 310 0.45 -2.77 -13.87
CA ALA A 310 -0.03 -2.92 -15.24
C ALA A 310 -0.98 -1.79 -15.64
N TYR A 311 -1.92 -1.43 -14.76
CA TYR A 311 -2.85 -0.32 -15.00
C TYR A 311 -2.13 1.02 -15.11
N ALA A 312 -1.34 1.39 -14.09
CA ALA A 312 -0.62 2.67 -14.08
C ALA A 312 0.33 2.80 -15.27
N GLY A 313 1.07 1.73 -15.57
CA GLY A 313 1.95 1.68 -16.75
C GLY A 313 1.19 1.77 -18.06
N CYS A 314 0.04 1.12 -18.19
CA CYS A 314 -0.80 1.24 -19.38
C CYS A 314 -1.24 2.69 -19.62
N GLN A 315 -1.67 3.42 -18.58
CA GLN A 315 -2.06 4.83 -18.71
C GLN A 315 -0.87 5.69 -19.20
N ARG A 316 0.33 5.48 -18.63
CA ARG A 316 1.54 6.19 -19.02
C ARG A 316 2.00 5.87 -20.45
N LEU A 317 1.93 4.59 -20.84
CA LEU A 317 2.26 4.15 -22.20
C LEU A 317 1.28 4.71 -23.25
N VAL A 318 -0.02 4.71 -22.96
CA VAL A 318 -1.03 5.33 -23.85
C VAL A 318 -0.78 6.83 -24.00
N ALA A 319 -0.26 7.51 -22.98
CA ALA A 319 0.16 8.90 -23.04
C ALA A 319 1.52 9.12 -23.72
N GLY A 320 2.15 8.06 -24.24
CA GLY A 320 3.42 8.12 -24.97
C GLY A 320 4.68 8.10 -24.09
N GLN A 321 4.55 7.83 -22.79
CA GLN A 321 5.72 7.68 -21.92
C GLN A 321 6.32 6.28 -22.07
N GLN A 322 7.64 6.21 -22.19
CA GLN A 322 8.41 4.98 -22.21
C GLN A 322 9.84 5.23 -21.75
N ASP A 323 10.47 4.21 -21.19
CA ASP A 323 11.87 4.30 -20.77
C ASP A 323 12.81 3.95 -21.91
N GLY A 324 14.04 4.49 -21.82
CA GLY A 324 15.15 4.00 -22.63
C GLY A 324 15.64 2.62 -22.15
N PRO A 325 16.61 2.02 -22.85
CA PRO A 325 17.11 0.67 -22.54
C PRO A 325 17.95 0.59 -21.25
N SER A 326 18.14 1.70 -20.55
CA SER A 326 18.90 1.73 -19.29
C SER A 326 18.02 1.30 -18.13
N ILE A 327 18.56 0.44 -17.25
CA ILE A 327 17.87 0.03 -16.02
C ILE A 327 18.10 1.11 -14.97
N GLY A 328 17.02 1.81 -14.58
CA GLY A 328 17.03 2.79 -13.51
C GLY A 328 16.00 2.43 -12.44
N VAL A 329 16.42 2.38 -11.17
CA VAL A 329 15.50 2.20 -10.03
C VAL A 329 15.81 3.22 -8.94
N GLN A 330 14.79 3.61 -8.17
CA GLN A 330 14.89 4.62 -7.14
C GLN A 330 14.33 4.09 -5.81
N ALA A 331 15.20 3.84 -4.82
CA ALA A 331 14.77 3.43 -3.49
C ALA A 331 13.87 4.47 -2.80
N ARG A 332 14.13 5.75 -3.11
CA ARG A 332 13.33 6.90 -2.69
C ARG A 332 12.99 7.71 -3.90
N TRP A 333 11.73 7.92 -4.15
CA TRP A 333 11.22 8.63 -5.32
C TRP A 333 10.04 9.52 -4.89
N PRO A 334 10.18 10.85 -4.90
CA PRO A 334 9.07 11.74 -4.57
C PRO A 334 7.94 11.65 -5.61
N MET A 335 6.72 11.41 -5.16
CA MET A 335 5.56 11.29 -6.05
C MET A 335 5.27 12.58 -6.83
N GLU A 336 5.54 13.74 -6.24
CA GLU A 336 5.35 15.05 -6.86
C GLU A 336 6.32 15.33 -8.02
N SER A 337 7.37 14.50 -8.18
CA SER A 337 8.29 14.59 -9.32
C SER A 337 7.80 13.87 -10.57
N LEU A 338 6.67 13.16 -10.49
CA LEU A 338 6.10 12.43 -11.61
C LEU A 338 5.53 13.40 -12.66
N PRO A 339 5.80 13.16 -13.96
CA PRO A 339 5.19 13.95 -15.01
C PRO A 339 3.69 13.69 -15.12
N ALA A 340 2.92 14.74 -15.35
CA ALA A 340 1.50 14.64 -15.66
C ALA A 340 1.27 13.96 -17.03
N ILE A 341 0.14 13.26 -17.16
CA ILE A 341 -0.31 12.67 -18.43
C ILE A 341 -1.76 13.05 -18.71
#